data_081324659738e133d103b8dc1137e8c7
#
_entry.id   081324659738e133d103b8dc1137e8c7
#
_cell.length_a   1.000
_cell.length_b   1.000
_cell.length_c   1.000
_cell.angle_alpha   90.00
_cell.angle_beta   90.00
_cell.angle_gamma   90.00
#
_symmetry.space_group_name_H-M   'P 1'
#
loop_
_entity.id
_entity.type
_entity.pdbx_description
1 polymer ?
#
loop_
_entity_poly.entity_id
_entity_poly.type
_entity_poly.pdbx_seq_one_letter_code
_entity_poly.pdbx_strand_id
1 'polypeptide(L)'
;MTDVLSDLLQHSLRIVLCGTAAGTTSAAERAYYAHRQNKFWRILHETRLTPEPLQPRQYRSLLQHGIGLTDLVKAGAGMDRATLPKLTAADRDRLSATIAKFRPQFLAFTSKTAGQKFFDGKRDYGEQLELIGDTRVWILPSTSGAANGSWRPEIWHRFADEVRGAVG
;
A
#
# COMPACT_ATOMS: atom_id res chain seq x y z
N MET A 1 -17.35 9.30 11.05
CA MET A 1 -16.05 9.98 11.19
C MET A 1 -15.39 10.06 9.83
N THR A 2 -14.93 11.25 9.45
CA THR A 2 -14.27 11.45 8.17
C THR A 2 -12.85 10.92 8.23
N ASP A 3 -12.43 10.18 7.20
CA ASP A 3 -11.06 9.69 7.12
C ASP A 3 -10.09 10.88 6.97
N VAL A 4 -8.98 10.84 7.69
CA VAL A 4 -7.93 11.87 7.60
C VAL A 4 -7.29 11.85 6.21
N LEU A 5 -7.03 10.65 5.69
CA LEU A 5 -6.57 10.45 4.31
C LEU A 5 -7.61 9.60 3.59
N SER A 6 -8.24 10.18 2.59
CA SER A 6 -9.16 9.44 1.74
C SER A 6 -8.38 8.48 0.83
N ASP A 7 -8.98 7.34 0.51
CA ASP A 7 -8.40 6.43 -0.47
C ASP A 7 -8.22 7.14 -1.81
N LEU A 8 -7.16 6.76 -2.51
CA LEU A 8 -6.90 7.22 -3.87
C LEU A 8 -7.17 6.04 -4.80
N LEU A 9 -8.39 5.97 -5.35
CA LEU A 9 -8.83 4.79 -6.10
C LEU A 9 -9.62 5.21 -7.35
N GLN A 10 -9.52 4.37 -8.37
CA GLN A 10 -10.38 4.40 -9.55
C GLN A 10 -10.43 3.00 -10.15
N HIS A 11 -11.34 2.77 -11.08
CA HIS A 11 -11.49 1.46 -11.68
C HIS A 11 -10.30 1.10 -12.57
N SER A 12 -9.96 -0.19 -12.60
CA SER A 12 -9.00 -0.78 -13.54
C SER A 12 -7.58 -0.23 -13.42
N LEU A 13 -7.16 0.10 -12.20
CA LEU A 13 -5.76 0.46 -11.93
C LEU A 13 -4.85 -0.76 -12.12
N ARG A 14 -3.58 -0.51 -12.40
CA ARG A 14 -2.58 -1.58 -12.42
C ARG A 14 -2.29 -2.08 -11.01
N ILE A 15 -2.15 -1.15 -10.06
CA ILE A 15 -1.72 -1.43 -8.69
C ILE A 15 -2.58 -0.65 -7.72
N VAL A 16 -2.94 -1.29 -6.60
CA VAL A 16 -3.34 -0.58 -5.37
C VAL A 16 -2.34 -0.97 -4.29
N LEU A 17 -1.72 0.04 -3.68
CA LEU A 17 -0.79 -0.14 -2.57
C LEU A 17 -1.54 0.10 -1.26
N CYS A 18 -1.37 -0.80 -0.30
CA CYS A 18 -2.13 -0.79 0.94
C CYS A 18 -1.22 -0.82 2.16
N GLY A 19 -1.25 0.24 2.97
CA GLY A 19 -0.58 0.30 4.26
C GLY A 19 -1.48 -0.19 5.39
N THR A 20 -0.94 -0.19 6.62
CA THR A 20 -1.74 -0.53 7.81
C THR A 20 -2.66 0.63 8.16
N ALA A 21 -2.08 1.79 8.43
CA ALA A 21 -2.79 3.04 8.71
C ALA A 21 -1.83 4.20 8.43
N ALA A 22 -2.37 5.37 8.12
CA ALA A 22 -1.55 6.57 7.94
C ALA A 22 -0.88 6.93 9.27
N GLY A 23 0.43 7.18 9.23
CA GLY A 23 1.19 7.62 10.39
C GLY A 23 0.88 9.07 10.77
N THR A 24 1.47 9.53 11.90
CA THR A 24 1.22 10.88 12.41
C THR A 24 1.62 11.97 11.42
N THR A 25 2.79 11.85 10.78
CA THR A 25 3.24 12.84 9.78
C THR A 25 2.33 12.85 8.57
N SER A 26 1.95 11.67 8.05
CA SER A 26 1.04 11.57 6.90
C SER A 26 -0.32 12.16 7.20
N ALA A 27 -0.85 11.91 8.39
CA ALA A 27 -2.13 12.47 8.81
C ALA A 27 -2.05 13.98 8.95
N ALA A 28 -0.98 14.51 9.55
CA ALA A 28 -0.79 15.94 9.75
C ALA A 28 -0.63 16.68 8.42
N GLU A 29 0.10 16.11 7.47
CA GLU A 29 0.33 16.70 6.16
C GLU A 29 -0.75 16.36 5.14
N ARG A 30 -1.67 15.47 5.50
CA ARG A 30 -2.72 14.96 4.62
C ARG A 30 -2.15 14.42 3.31
N ALA A 31 -1.04 13.67 3.42
CA ALA A 31 -0.36 13.07 2.28
C ALA A 31 0.18 11.70 2.66
N TYR A 32 0.05 10.74 1.77
CA TYR A 32 0.51 9.38 1.99
C TYR A 32 2.04 9.30 2.05
N TYR A 33 2.55 8.50 2.98
CA TYR A 33 4.00 8.24 3.13
C TYR A 33 4.81 9.53 3.23
N ALA A 34 4.33 10.46 4.06
CA ALA A 34 4.84 11.84 4.11
C ALA A 34 6.11 12.00 4.96
N HIS A 35 6.41 11.02 5.86
CA HIS A 35 7.60 11.12 6.68
C HIS A 35 8.85 11.14 5.79
N ARG A 36 9.74 12.13 5.99
CA ARG A 36 10.88 12.33 5.08
C ARG A 36 11.88 11.16 5.05
N GLN A 37 11.91 10.30 6.07
CA GLN A 37 12.73 9.09 6.08
C GLN A 37 12.04 7.91 5.40
N ASN A 38 10.81 8.06 4.93
CA ASN A 38 10.11 7.01 4.23
C ASN A 38 10.63 6.88 2.81
N LYS A 39 10.98 5.65 2.41
CA LYS A 39 11.55 5.36 1.11
C LYS A 39 10.51 5.15 0.00
N PHE A 40 9.22 5.27 0.32
CA PHE A 40 8.13 4.92 -0.58
C PHE A 40 8.25 5.64 -1.94
N TRP A 41 8.33 6.96 -1.90
CA TRP A 41 8.38 7.75 -3.14
C TRP A 41 9.65 7.48 -3.94
N ARG A 42 10.76 7.26 -3.25
CA ARG A 42 12.03 6.91 -3.89
C ARG A 42 11.96 5.55 -4.57
N ILE A 43 11.44 4.52 -3.90
CA ILE A 43 11.40 3.18 -4.48
C ILE A 43 10.44 3.10 -5.67
N LEU A 44 9.34 3.85 -5.66
CA LEU A 44 8.45 3.92 -6.81
C LEU A 44 9.19 4.43 -8.05
N HIS A 45 10.04 5.43 -7.89
CA HIS A 45 10.84 5.96 -8.99
C HIS A 45 11.98 5.02 -9.38
N GLU A 46 12.72 4.51 -8.41
CA GLU A 46 13.84 3.59 -8.68
C GLU A 46 13.39 2.33 -9.43
N THR A 47 12.21 1.83 -9.13
CA THR A 47 11.62 0.68 -9.82
C THR A 47 10.92 1.06 -11.12
N ARG A 48 10.85 2.34 -11.45
CA ARG A 48 10.17 2.88 -12.63
C ARG A 48 8.67 2.64 -12.64
N LEU A 49 8.07 2.42 -11.48
CA LEU A 49 6.62 2.42 -11.35
C LEU A 49 6.07 3.84 -11.56
N THR A 50 6.86 4.84 -11.20
CA THR A 50 6.63 6.23 -11.66
C THR A 50 7.81 6.66 -12.53
N PRO A 51 7.56 7.39 -13.64
CA PRO A 51 8.64 7.82 -14.55
C PRO A 51 9.53 8.91 -13.96
N GLU A 52 9.04 9.62 -12.96
CA GLU A 52 9.77 10.70 -12.30
C GLU A 52 9.53 10.64 -10.79
N PRO A 53 10.46 11.22 -9.99
CA PRO A 53 10.27 11.23 -8.54
C PRO A 53 9.13 12.17 -8.16
N LEU A 54 8.22 11.68 -7.32
CA LEU A 54 7.10 12.46 -6.81
C LEU A 54 7.33 12.82 -5.35
N GLN A 55 6.80 13.96 -4.94
CA GLN A 55 6.72 14.37 -3.54
C GLN A 55 5.42 13.85 -2.92
N PRO A 56 5.36 13.63 -1.60
CA PRO A 56 4.13 13.17 -0.96
C PRO A 56 2.89 14.01 -1.28
N ARG A 57 3.03 15.33 -1.37
CA ARG A 57 1.93 16.22 -1.72
C ARG A 57 1.38 16.00 -3.13
N GLN A 58 2.15 15.33 -3.99
CA GLN A 58 1.76 15.02 -5.36
C GLN A 58 1.14 13.62 -5.48
N TYR A 59 0.76 13.00 -4.37
CA TYR A 59 0.32 11.60 -4.37
C TYR A 59 -0.86 11.35 -5.32
N ARG A 60 -1.71 12.32 -5.55
CA ARG A 60 -2.86 12.17 -6.46
C ARG A 60 -2.43 11.91 -7.91
N SER A 61 -1.22 12.32 -8.27
CA SER A 61 -0.67 12.06 -9.61
C SER A 61 -0.43 10.58 -9.87
N LEU A 62 -0.39 9.74 -8.83
CA LEU A 62 -0.22 8.29 -8.99
C LEU A 62 -1.31 7.66 -9.87
N LEU A 63 -2.53 8.21 -9.84
CA LEU A 63 -3.61 7.68 -10.68
C LEU A 63 -3.27 7.72 -12.17
N GLN A 64 -2.51 8.71 -12.61
CA GLN A 64 -2.05 8.83 -13.99
C GLN A 64 -1.09 7.70 -14.38
N HIS A 65 -0.47 7.08 -13.38
CA HIS A 65 0.47 5.98 -13.57
C HIS A 65 -0.16 4.62 -13.24
N GLY A 66 -1.47 4.60 -13.07
CA GLY A 66 -2.21 3.37 -12.79
C GLY A 66 -2.04 2.87 -11.35
N ILE A 67 -1.70 3.74 -10.42
CA ILE A 67 -1.44 3.39 -9.02
C ILE A 67 -2.43 4.08 -8.10
N GLY A 68 -3.08 3.29 -7.24
CA GLY A 68 -3.96 3.78 -6.19
C GLY A 68 -3.40 3.49 -4.81
N LEU A 69 -3.96 4.12 -3.80
CA LEU A 69 -3.52 4.00 -2.41
C LEU A 69 -4.71 3.80 -1.48
N THR A 70 -4.52 2.94 -0.49
CA THR A 70 -5.48 2.72 0.59
C THR A 70 -4.76 2.27 1.86
N ASP A 71 -5.49 2.15 2.95
CA ASP A 71 -4.99 1.59 4.22
C ASP A 71 -5.97 0.58 4.77
N LEU A 72 -5.47 -0.40 5.53
CA LEU A 72 -6.29 -1.40 6.19
C LEU A 72 -7.19 -0.79 7.26
N VAL A 73 -6.64 0.12 8.07
CA VAL A 73 -7.33 0.72 9.20
C VAL A 73 -7.42 2.22 8.98
N LYS A 74 -8.57 2.70 8.53
CA LYS A 74 -8.77 4.14 8.29
C LYS A 74 -9.00 4.91 9.60
N ALA A 75 -9.72 4.32 10.54
CA ALA A 75 -10.05 4.98 11.81
C ALA A 75 -8.82 5.22 12.70
N GLY A 76 -7.69 4.53 12.43
CA GLY A 76 -6.47 4.69 13.20
C GLY A 76 -5.48 5.71 12.65
N ALA A 77 -5.86 6.45 11.61
CA ALA A 77 -4.96 7.42 10.96
C ALA A 77 -4.50 8.48 11.96
N GLY A 78 -3.18 8.68 12.04
CA GLY A 78 -2.57 9.65 12.95
C GLY A 78 -2.37 9.18 14.38
N MET A 79 -2.78 7.96 14.72
CA MET A 79 -2.59 7.38 16.05
C MET A 79 -1.22 6.70 16.16
N ASP A 80 -0.66 6.67 17.38
CA ASP A 80 0.53 5.88 17.64
C ASP A 80 0.24 4.40 17.44
N ARG A 81 1.29 3.63 17.06
CA ARG A 81 1.14 2.20 16.82
C ARG A 81 0.53 1.47 18.02
N ALA A 82 0.90 1.88 19.25
CA ALA A 82 0.39 1.26 20.48
C ALA A 82 -1.10 1.53 20.73
N THR A 83 -1.63 2.62 20.17
CA THR A 83 -3.03 3.03 20.36
C THR A 83 -3.92 2.72 19.15
N LEU A 84 -3.33 2.18 18.06
CA LEU A 84 -4.12 1.78 16.90
C LEU A 84 -5.15 0.72 17.27
N PRO A 85 -6.42 0.87 16.84
CA PRO A 85 -7.39 -0.19 17.00
C PRO A 85 -6.91 -1.49 16.35
N LYS A 86 -7.23 -2.62 16.95
CA LYS A 86 -6.95 -3.90 16.30
C LYS A 86 -7.72 -4.01 14.99
N LEU A 87 -7.09 -4.64 14.01
CA LEU A 87 -7.76 -4.96 12.77
C LEU A 87 -8.92 -5.91 13.05
N THR A 88 -10.08 -5.58 12.54
CA THR A 88 -11.29 -6.40 12.69
C THR A 88 -11.59 -7.16 11.40
N ALA A 89 -12.47 -8.15 11.47
CA ALA A 89 -13.00 -8.81 10.29
C ALA A 89 -13.67 -7.80 9.35
N ALA A 90 -14.34 -6.78 9.91
CA ALA A 90 -14.97 -5.72 9.11
C ALA A 90 -13.95 -4.93 8.29
N ASP A 91 -12.77 -4.65 8.86
CA ASP A 91 -11.69 -3.97 8.11
C ASP A 91 -11.21 -4.83 6.95
N ARG A 92 -11.02 -6.13 7.16
CA ARG A 92 -10.62 -7.06 6.09
C ARG A 92 -11.68 -7.16 5.01
N ASP A 93 -12.95 -7.28 5.41
CA ASP A 93 -14.07 -7.36 4.48
C ASP A 93 -14.21 -6.09 3.66
N ARG A 94 -14.02 -4.94 4.30
CA ARG A 94 -14.06 -3.64 3.62
C ARG A 94 -12.98 -3.56 2.53
N LEU A 95 -11.75 -3.96 2.84
CA LEU A 95 -10.68 -3.95 1.84
C LEU A 95 -10.99 -4.91 0.70
N SER A 96 -11.41 -6.14 1.01
CA SER A 96 -11.75 -7.12 -0.02
C SER A 96 -12.87 -6.61 -0.94
N ALA A 97 -13.89 -5.99 -0.37
CA ALA A 97 -14.99 -5.41 -1.15
C ALA A 97 -14.52 -4.24 -2.01
N THR A 98 -13.62 -3.40 -1.49
CA THR A 98 -13.04 -2.29 -2.23
C THR A 98 -12.25 -2.80 -3.44
N ILE A 99 -11.41 -3.81 -3.24
CA ILE A 99 -10.61 -4.39 -4.32
C ILE A 99 -11.51 -5.08 -5.36
N ALA A 100 -12.53 -5.80 -4.90
CA ALA A 100 -13.49 -6.43 -5.80
C ALA A 100 -14.25 -5.40 -6.65
N LYS A 101 -14.55 -4.24 -6.09
CA LYS A 101 -15.24 -3.16 -6.78
C LYS A 101 -14.36 -2.50 -7.84
N PHE A 102 -13.13 -2.14 -7.48
CA PHE A 102 -12.24 -1.37 -8.36
C PHE A 102 -11.41 -2.24 -9.30
N ARG A 103 -11.23 -3.51 -8.99
CA ARG A 103 -10.59 -4.52 -9.84
C ARG A 103 -9.20 -4.13 -10.35
N PRO A 104 -8.26 -3.75 -9.46
CA PRO A 104 -6.89 -3.53 -9.90
C PRO A 104 -6.26 -4.86 -10.33
N GLN A 105 -5.22 -4.81 -11.14
CA GLN A 105 -4.48 -6.02 -11.50
C GLN A 105 -3.72 -6.58 -10.30
N PHE A 106 -3.15 -5.70 -9.49
CA PHE A 106 -2.37 -6.07 -8.30
C PHE A 106 -2.82 -5.29 -7.08
N LEU A 107 -2.87 -5.97 -5.95
CA LEU A 107 -2.90 -5.37 -4.62
C LEU A 107 -1.58 -5.70 -3.94
N ALA A 108 -0.86 -4.71 -3.43
CA ALA A 108 0.37 -4.95 -2.70
C ALA A 108 0.32 -4.29 -1.33
N PHE A 109 0.52 -5.10 -0.29
CA PHE A 109 0.68 -4.58 1.06
C PHE A 109 2.08 -4.02 1.22
N THR A 110 2.20 -2.82 1.78
CA THR A 110 3.47 -2.11 1.86
C THR A 110 4.23 -2.43 3.15
N SER A 111 3.88 -3.52 3.81
CA SER A 111 4.63 -4.09 4.93
C SER A 111 4.21 -5.54 5.15
N LYS A 112 5.10 -6.33 5.74
CA LYS A 112 4.76 -7.69 6.15
C LYS A 112 3.65 -7.68 7.19
N THR A 113 3.69 -6.72 8.12
CA THR A 113 2.66 -6.56 9.15
C THR A 113 1.28 -6.39 8.54
N ALA A 114 1.15 -5.52 7.54
CA ALA A 114 -0.14 -5.29 6.87
C ALA A 114 -0.66 -6.56 6.21
N GLY A 115 0.21 -7.26 5.48
CA GLY A 115 -0.17 -8.51 4.81
C GLY A 115 -0.58 -9.60 5.80
N GLN A 116 0.18 -9.78 6.87
CA GLN A 116 -0.14 -10.78 7.89
C GLN A 116 -1.45 -10.46 8.61
N LYS A 117 -1.71 -9.20 8.87
CA LYS A 117 -2.98 -8.78 9.48
C LYS A 117 -4.16 -9.06 8.55
N PHE A 118 -4.01 -8.77 7.27
CA PHE A 118 -5.08 -9.04 6.30
C PHE A 118 -5.39 -10.53 6.20
N PHE A 119 -4.36 -11.37 6.09
CA PHE A 119 -4.55 -12.82 5.97
C PHE A 119 -4.78 -13.52 7.31
N ASP A 120 -4.63 -12.79 8.42
CA ASP A 120 -4.77 -13.33 9.78
C ASP A 120 -3.85 -14.53 10.02
N GLY A 121 -2.58 -14.39 9.67
CA GLY A 121 -1.61 -15.47 9.84
C GLY A 121 -0.23 -15.10 9.35
N LYS A 122 0.70 -16.03 9.53
CA LYS A 122 2.07 -15.84 9.09
C LYS A 122 2.16 -15.86 7.57
N ARG A 123 2.84 -14.88 7.01
CA ARG A 123 3.09 -14.75 5.57
C ARG A 123 4.50 -14.24 5.35
N ASP A 124 5.07 -14.56 4.22
CA ASP A 124 6.35 -14.02 3.80
C ASP A 124 6.15 -12.99 2.69
N TYR A 125 7.23 -12.29 2.35
CA TYR A 125 7.24 -11.35 1.23
C TYR A 125 6.98 -12.06 -0.09
N GLY A 126 6.54 -11.31 -1.06
CA GLY A 126 6.36 -11.76 -2.42
C GLY A 126 4.91 -11.99 -2.78
N GLU A 127 4.70 -12.67 -3.89
CA GLU A 127 3.37 -12.97 -4.37
C GLU A 127 2.70 -14.03 -3.51
N GLN A 128 1.44 -13.78 -3.15
CA GLN A 128 0.64 -14.71 -2.36
C GLN A 128 -0.18 -15.60 -3.30
N LEU A 129 -0.56 -16.79 -2.81
CA LEU A 129 -1.35 -17.73 -3.60
C LEU A 129 -2.79 -17.26 -3.77
N GLU A 130 -3.32 -16.55 -2.79
CA GLU A 130 -4.71 -16.10 -2.80
C GLU A 130 -4.90 -14.93 -3.77
N LEU A 131 -6.04 -14.93 -4.43
CA LEU A 131 -6.49 -13.83 -5.27
C LEU A 131 -7.70 -13.16 -4.62
N ILE A 132 -7.93 -11.89 -4.94
CA ILE A 132 -9.19 -11.22 -4.62
C ILE A 132 -9.87 -11.00 -5.97
N GLY A 133 -10.86 -11.85 -6.30
CA GLY A 133 -11.34 -11.92 -7.67
C GLY A 133 -10.19 -12.31 -8.58
N ASP A 134 -9.87 -11.50 -9.57
CA ASP A 134 -8.73 -11.70 -10.46
C ASP A 134 -7.50 -10.89 -10.02
N THR A 135 -7.59 -10.15 -8.92
CA THR A 135 -6.48 -9.32 -8.43
C THR A 135 -5.41 -10.19 -7.77
N ARG A 136 -4.18 -10.08 -8.26
CA ARG A 136 -3.01 -10.74 -7.67
C ARG A 136 -2.56 -9.95 -6.44
N VAL A 137 -2.13 -10.67 -5.40
CA VAL A 137 -1.79 -10.06 -4.11
C VAL A 137 -0.31 -10.26 -3.79
N TRP A 138 0.35 -9.19 -3.39
CA TRP A 138 1.76 -9.18 -2.99
C TRP A 138 1.94 -8.60 -1.60
N ILE A 139 3.01 -9.03 -0.94
CA ILE A 139 3.48 -8.43 0.32
C ILE A 139 4.89 -7.90 0.08
N LEU A 140 5.09 -6.61 0.35
CA LEU A 140 6.34 -5.90 0.09
C LEU A 140 6.99 -5.46 1.40
N PRO A 141 8.33 -5.28 1.44
CA PRO A 141 8.99 -4.73 2.61
C PRO A 141 8.54 -3.31 2.91
N SER A 142 8.43 -3.01 4.21
CA SER A 142 8.06 -1.66 4.66
C SER A 142 9.10 -0.63 4.21
N THR A 143 8.62 0.50 3.72
CA THR A 143 9.44 1.64 3.31
C THR A 143 9.73 2.60 4.46
N SER A 144 9.17 2.38 5.64
CA SER A 144 9.35 3.23 6.82
C SER A 144 10.82 3.26 7.26
N GLY A 145 11.30 4.42 7.70
CA GLY A 145 12.63 4.54 8.29
C GLY A 145 12.81 3.67 9.53
N ALA A 146 11.75 3.42 10.28
CA ALA A 146 11.78 2.54 11.45
C ALA A 146 12.01 1.06 11.07
N ALA A 147 11.80 0.68 9.83
CA ALA A 147 11.94 -0.68 9.34
C ALA A 147 13.21 -0.88 8.50
N ASN A 148 14.23 -0.03 8.64
CA ASN A 148 15.45 -0.11 7.83
C ASN A 148 16.15 -1.46 7.93
N GLY A 149 16.08 -2.13 9.08
CA GLY A 149 16.66 -3.45 9.27
C GLY A 149 16.03 -4.55 8.43
N SER A 150 14.82 -4.34 7.94
CA SER A 150 14.08 -5.29 7.09
C SER A 150 14.00 -4.82 5.65
N TRP A 151 14.71 -3.77 5.28
CA TRP A 151 14.63 -3.19 3.95
C TRP A 151 15.27 -4.11 2.91
N ARG A 152 14.48 -4.52 1.93
CA ARG A 152 14.90 -5.40 0.84
C ARG A 152 14.35 -4.87 -0.49
N PRO A 153 15.05 -3.91 -1.10
CA PRO A 153 14.56 -3.27 -2.33
C PRO A 153 14.40 -4.25 -3.49
N GLU A 154 15.14 -5.37 -3.50
CA GLU A 154 15.02 -6.37 -4.56
C GLU A 154 13.61 -6.95 -4.67
N ILE A 155 12.85 -7.01 -3.58
CA ILE A 155 11.48 -7.50 -3.61
C ILE A 155 10.57 -6.50 -4.32
N TRP A 156 10.78 -5.21 -4.07
CA TRP A 156 10.08 -4.14 -4.80
C TRP A 156 10.41 -4.18 -6.30
N HIS A 157 11.66 -4.42 -6.65
CA HIS A 157 12.07 -4.54 -8.06
C HIS A 157 11.40 -5.74 -8.73
N ARG A 158 11.32 -6.89 -8.06
CA ARG A 158 10.62 -8.07 -8.59
C ARG A 158 9.15 -7.79 -8.80
N PHE A 159 8.51 -7.11 -7.83
CA PHE A 159 7.12 -6.72 -7.97
C PHE A 159 6.92 -5.83 -9.19
N ALA A 160 7.75 -4.80 -9.35
CA ALA A 160 7.65 -3.89 -10.48
C ALA A 160 7.83 -4.63 -11.81
N ASP A 161 8.73 -5.59 -11.87
CA ASP A 161 8.94 -6.42 -13.06
C ASP A 161 7.68 -7.24 -13.40
N GLU A 162 7.05 -7.83 -12.39
CA GLU A 162 5.77 -8.55 -12.58
C GLU A 162 4.67 -7.63 -13.09
N VAL A 163 4.57 -6.43 -12.53
CA VAL A 163 3.56 -5.46 -12.99
C VAL A 163 3.79 -5.10 -14.46
N ARG A 164 5.04 -4.84 -14.85
CA ARG A 164 5.35 -4.50 -16.24
C ARG A 164 5.11 -5.67 -17.20
N GLY A 165 5.31 -6.90 -16.73
CA GLY A 165 5.07 -8.09 -17.54
C GLY A 165 3.59 -8.47 -17.67
N ALA A 166 2.73 -7.93 -16.81
CA ALA A 166 1.30 -8.20 -16.85
C ALA A 166 0.64 -7.27 -17.87
N VAL A 167 0.18 -7.85 -18.97
CA VAL A 167 -0.53 -7.11 -20.02
C VAL A 167 -2.02 -7.22 -19.70
N GLY A 168 -2.58 -6.13 -19.25
CA GLY A 168 -3.98 -6.09 -18.84
C GLY A 168 -4.90 -5.69 -19.93
#